data_7135ea789076a6d44a48aaac1c606802
#
_entry.id   7135ea789076a6d44a48aaac1c606802
#
_cell.length_a   1.000
_cell.length_b   1.000
_cell.length_c   1.000
_cell.angle_alpha   90.00
_cell.angle_beta   90.00
_cell.angle_gamma   90.00
#
_symmetry.space_group_name_H-M   'P 1'
#
loop_
_entity.id
_entity.type
_entity.pdbx_description
1 polymer ?
#
loop_
_entity_poly.entity_id
_entity_poly.type
_entity_poly.pdbx_seq_one_letter_code
_entity_poly.pdbx_strand_id
1 'polypeptide(L)'
;MFVAMMLYLLLVLIRPQDYPALVDSFGLPLQPIMLIIAAVFWLFSPRKQFDAPQYPVLLLFFCVLLVSHVFNGWIGGAVEQVGKFAPVVLAFVVFANGLDRRSRILKIMAVFALCAAVLAAHGIEQRQIGVGWTGIELSQGTRIQYVGIFNDPNDLGMLFVACIP
;
A
#
# COMPACT_ATOMS: atom_id res chain seq x y z
N MET A 1 16.90 6.07 1.10
CA MET A 1 15.87 5.18 1.67
C MET A 1 14.61 5.92 2.07
N PHE A 2 14.60 6.83 3.08
CA PHE A 2 13.36 7.44 3.60
C PHE A 2 12.51 8.16 2.53
N VAL A 3 13.13 8.94 1.64
CA VAL A 3 12.41 9.62 0.54
C VAL A 3 11.74 8.60 -0.40
N ALA A 4 12.45 7.53 -0.78
CA ALA A 4 11.88 6.48 -1.63
C ALA A 4 10.69 5.76 -0.95
N MET A 5 10.76 5.55 0.38
CA MET A 5 9.62 5.03 1.17
C MET A 5 8.41 5.97 1.12
N MET A 6 8.63 7.28 1.28
CA MET A 6 7.56 8.29 1.20
C MET A 6 6.90 8.30 -0.18
N LEU A 7 7.71 8.28 -1.24
CA LEU A 7 7.20 8.20 -2.63
C LEU A 7 6.44 6.90 -2.88
N TYR A 8 6.97 5.76 -2.41
CA TYR A 8 6.27 4.49 -2.48
C TYR A 8 4.91 4.56 -1.79
N LEU A 9 4.85 5.10 -0.57
CA LEU A 9 3.60 5.27 0.18
C LEU A 9 2.59 6.13 -0.57
N LEU A 10 3.02 7.26 -1.11
CA LEU A 10 2.17 8.12 -1.95
C LEU A 10 1.63 7.38 -3.17
N LEU A 11 2.48 6.63 -3.88
CA LEU A 11 2.06 5.83 -5.04
C LEU A 11 1.12 4.68 -4.66
N VAL A 12 1.22 4.13 -3.45
CA VAL A 12 0.29 3.09 -2.95
C VAL A 12 -1.05 3.69 -2.58
N LEU A 13 -1.08 4.87 -1.96
CA LEU A 13 -2.32 5.48 -1.46
C LEU A 13 -3.08 6.25 -2.55
N ILE A 14 -2.38 7.08 -3.34
CA ILE A 14 -3.02 7.94 -4.37
C ILE A 14 -3.14 7.22 -5.72
N ARG A 15 -2.18 6.36 -6.08
CA ARG A 15 -2.19 5.52 -7.29
C ARG A 15 -2.50 6.27 -8.59
N PRO A 16 -1.80 7.35 -8.91
CA PRO A 16 -2.08 8.12 -10.13
C PRO A 16 -1.93 7.29 -11.42
N GLN A 17 -1.09 6.25 -11.39
CA GLN A 17 -0.90 5.33 -12.52
C GLN A 17 -2.13 4.47 -12.83
N ASP A 18 -3.09 4.36 -11.92
CA ASP A 18 -4.32 3.59 -12.11
C ASP A 18 -5.51 4.49 -12.51
N TYR A 19 -5.28 5.80 -12.71
CA TYR A 19 -6.34 6.69 -13.20
C TYR A 19 -6.68 6.35 -14.64
N PRO A 20 -7.96 6.16 -15.00
CA PRO A 20 -8.36 5.82 -16.37
C PRO A 20 -7.79 6.77 -17.44
N ALA A 21 -7.69 8.05 -17.14
CA ALA A 21 -7.10 9.06 -18.05
C ALA A 21 -5.58 8.94 -18.21
N LEU A 22 -4.88 8.25 -17.32
CA LEU A 22 -3.42 8.16 -17.27
C LEU A 22 -2.88 6.75 -17.53
N VAL A 23 -3.74 5.72 -17.45
CA VAL A 23 -3.34 4.30 -17.61
C VAL A 23 -2.55 4.08 -18.90
N ASP A 24 -3.01 4.66 -20.02
CA ASP A 24 -2.33 4.51 -21.32
C ASP A 24 -1.00 5.27 -21.40
N SER A 25 -0.81 6.27 -20.53
CA SER A 25 0.40 7.13 -20.50
C SER A 25 1.47 6.59 -19.55
N PHE A 26 1.09 5.86 -18.51
CA PHE A 26 1.99 5.30 -17.50
C PHE A 26 2.22 3.81 -17.75
N GLY A 27 3.03 3.46 -18.77
CA GLY A 27 3.42 2.07 -19.04
C GLY A 27 4.38 1.44 -18.00
N LEU A 28 4.80 2.20 -16.97
CA LEU A 28 5.79 1.75 -15.98
C LEU A 28 5.13 1.37 -14.66
N PRO A 29 5.51 0.24 -14.05
CA PRO A 29 5.04 -0.19 -12.74
C PRO A 29 5.73 0.63 -11.62
N LEU A 30 5.29 1.87 -11.41
CA LEU A 30 5.95 2.84 -10.52
C LEU A 30 6.05 2.35 -9.07
N GLN A 31 5.03 1.65 -8.56
CA GLN A 31 5.02 1.14 -7.18
C GLN A 31 6.16 0.14 -6.91
N PRO A 32 6.29 -0.98 -7.67
CA PRO A 32 7.39 -1.92 -7.46
C PRO A 32 8.75 -1.29 -7.71
N ILE A 33 8.88 -0.36 -8.67
CA ILE A 33 10.13 0.36 -8.90
C ILE A 33 10.55 1.14 -7.65
N MET A 34 9.65 1.91 -7.05
CA MET A 34 9.96 2.69 -5.84
C MET A 34 10.27 1.79 -4.64
N LEU A 35 9.57 0.65 -4.52
CA LEU A 35 9.86 -0.33 -3.48
C LEU A 35 11.25 -0.95 -3.65
N ILE A 36 11.62 -1.32 -4.88
CA ILE A 36 12.95 -1.86 -5.19
C ILE A 36 14.03 -0.82 -4.89
N ILE A 37 13.84 0.43 -5.30
CA ILE A 37 14.78 1.52 -4.99
C ILE A 37 14.93 1.67 -3.47
N ALA A 38 13.84 1.67 -2.72
CA ALA A 38 13.88 1.75 -1.26
C ALA A 38 14.61 0.55 -0.64
N ALA A 39 14.38 -0.66 -1.17
CA ALA A 39 15.06 -1.89 -0.74
C ALA A 39 16.56 -1.86 -1.05
N VAL A 40 16.96 -1.37 -2.21
CA VAL A 40 18.38 -1.20 -2.56
C VAL A 40 19.06 -0.25 -1.58
N PHE A 41 18.44 0.91 -1.29
CA PHE A 41 18.99 1.81 -0.26
C PHE A 41 19.04 1.18 1.14
N TRP A 42 18.07 0.31 1.47
CA TRP A 42 18.10 -0.44 2.73
C TRP A 42 19.25 -1.46 2.75
N LEU A 43 19.49 -2.18 1.65
CA LEU A 43 20.60 -3.16 1.55
C LEU A 43 21.95 -2.51 1.79
N PHE A 44 22.17 -1.28 1.33
CA PHE A 44 23.40 -0.53 1.56
C PHE A 44 23.42 0.25 2.89
N SER A 45 22.33 0.18 3.69
CA SER A 45 22.31 0.82 5.00
C SER A 45 23.21 0.07 5.98
N PRO A 46 24.09 0.78 6.74
CA PRO A 46 24.98 0.16 7.71
C PRO A 46 24.24 -0.37 8.95
N ARG A 47 23.05 0.14 9.21
CA ARG A 47 22.23 -0.26 10.36
C ARG A 47 21.00 -1.02 9.87
N LYS A 48 20.89 -2.28 10.28
CA LYS A 48 19.73 -3.14 10.04
C LYS A 48 19.19 -3.58 11.39
N GLN A 49 17.88 -3.37 11.59
CA GLN A 49 17.18 -3.74 12.82
C GLN A 49 16.24 -4.91 12.53
N PHE A 50 16.47 -6.03 13.19
CA PHE A 50 15.64 -7.23 13.09
C PHE A 50 15.11 -7.69 14.47
N ASP A 51 15.29 -6.86 15.50
CA ASP A 51 14.94 -7.19 16.88
C ASP A 51 13.44 -7.05 17.18
N ALA A 52 12.67 -6.50 16.24
CA ALA A 52 11.24 -6.29 16.43
C ALA A 52 10.49 -7.64 16.47
N PRO A 53 9.61 -7.87 17.46
CA PRO A 53 8.87 -9.14 17.60
C PRO A 53 7.91 -9.43 16.45
N GLN A 54 7.64 -8.45 15.60
CA GLN A 54 6.80 -8.60 14.41
C GLN A 54 7.46 -9.44 13.31
N TYR A 55 8.80 -9.50 13.22
CA TYR A 55 9.48 -10.27 12.18
C TYR A 55 9.18 -11.77 12.24
N PRO A 56 9.35 -12.46 13.39
CA PRO A 56 9.00 -13.86 13.47
C PRO A 56 7.51 -14.12 13.29
N VAL A 57 6.64 -13.22 13.73
CA VAL A 57 5.19 -13.34 13.53
C VAL A 57 4.83 -13.25 12.06
N LEU A 58 5.42 -12.28 11.33
CA LEU A 58 5.21 -12.12 9.89
C LEU A 58 5.71 -13.34 9.11
N LEU A 59 6.88 -13.85 9.48
CA LEU A 59 7.44 -15.07 8.87
C LEU A 59 6.53 -16.28 9.13
N LEU A 60 6.08 -16.47 10.39
CA LEU A 60 5.16 -17.54 10.75
C LEU A 60 3.85 -17.43 9.95
N PHE A 61 3.28 -16.23 9.86
CA PHE A 61 2.07 -15.99 9.07
C PHE A 61 2.27 -16.36 7.60
N PHE A 62 3.39 -15.97 7.01
CA PHE A 62 3.72 -16.33 5.63
C PHE A 62 3.86 -17.86 5.44
N CYS A 63 4.54 -18.54 6.36
CA CYS A 63 4.66 -19.99 6.33
C CYS A 63 3.29 -20.67 6.43
N VAL A 64 2.42 -20.21 7.32
CA VAL A 64 1.05 -20.74 7.48
C VAL A 64 0.24 -20.56 6.20
N LEU A 65 0.34 -19.41 5.54
CA LEU A 65 -0.31 -19.17 4.24
C LEU A 65 0.12 -20.18 3.18
N LEU A 66 1.43 -20.41 3.04
CA LEU A 66 1.96 -21.38 2.07
C LEU A 66 1.52 -22.81 2.39
N VAL A 67 1.66 -23.19 3.63
CA VAL A 67 1.26 -24.53 4.14
C VAL A 67 -0.23 -24.75 3.89
N SER A 68 -1.08 -23.76 4.16
CA SER A 68 -2.53 -23.85 3.92
C SER A 68 -2.86 -24.16 2.46
N HIS A 69 -2.18 -23.51 1.48
CA HIS A 69 -2.39 -23.78 0.06
C HIS A 69 -1.96 -25.20 -0.33
N VAL A 70 -0.81 -25.64 0.20
CA VAL A 70 -0.29 -26.99 -0.05
C VAL A 70 -1.23 -28.07 0.51
N PHE A 71 -1.71 -27.90 1.74
CA PHE A 71 -2.65 -28.85 2.37
C PHE A 71 -4.02 -28.92 1.67
N ASN A 72 -4.42 -27.83 1.02
CA ASN A 72 -5.62 -27.82 0.18
C ASN A 72 -5.38 -28.35 -1.25
N GLY A 73 -4.21 -28.93 -1.52
CA GLY A 73 -3.87 -29.50 -2.82
C GLY A 73 -3.57 -28.48 -3.92
N TRP A 74 -3.47 -27.20 -3.59
CA TRP A 74 -3.24 -26.13 -4.57
C TRP A 74 -1.82 -25.56 -4.50
N ILE A 75 -0.84 -26.34 -4.97
CA ILE A 75 0.58 -25.97 -4.97
C ILE A 75 0.81 -24.70 -5.84
N GLY A 76 0.12 -24.59 -6.98
CA GLY A 76 0.18 -23.38 -7.82
C GLY A 76 -0.22 -22.10 -7.08
N GLY A 77 -1.23 -22.19 -6.21
CA GLY A 77 -1.64 -21.09 -5.34
C GLY A 77 -0.59 -20.70 -4.33
N ALA A 78 0.17 -21.63 -3.79
CA ALA A 78 1.29 -21.32 -2.91
C ALA A 78 2.37 -20.48 -3.63
N VAL A 79 2.73 -20.84 -4.86
CA VAL A 79 3.69 -20.08 -5.68
C VAL A 79 3.16 -18.68 -6.00
N GLU A 80 1.89 -18.58 -6.38
CA GLU A 80 1.23 -17.28 -6.63
C GLU A 80 1.24 -16.37 -5.39
N GLN A 81 0.99 -16.95 -4.20
CA GLN A 81 1.03 -16.20 -2.94
C GLN A 81 2.42 -15.67 -2.58
N VAL A 82 3.48 -16.37 -2.93
CA VAL A 82 4.85 -15.83 -2.77
C VAL A 82 4.97 -14.53 -3.54
N GLY A 83 4.55 -14.51 -4.82
CA GLY A 83 4.60 -13.30 -5.65
C GLY A 83 3.78 -12.14 -5.11
N LYS A 84 2.58 -12.42 -4.57
CA LYS A 84 1.68 -11.40 -4.02
C LYS A 84 2.14 -10.87 -2.65
N PHE A 85 2.68 -11.74 -1.80
CA PHE A 85 3.01 -11.40 -0.41
C PHE A 85 4.45 -10.91 -0.25
N ALA A 86 5.39 -11.33 -1.07
CA ALA A 86 6.78 -10.91 -0.99
C ALA A 86 6.97 -9.37 -1.04
N PRO A 87 6.27 -8.59 -1.90
CA PRO A 87 6.34 -7.14 -1.87
C PRO A 87 5.86 -6.54 -0.53
N VAL A 88 4.85 -7.14 0.11
CA VAL A 88 4.34 -6.69 1.42
C VAL A 88 5.39 -6.91 2.50
N VAL A 89 6.02 -8.08 2.53
CA VAL A 89 7.13 -8.39 3.46
C VAL A 89 8.30 -7.43 3.23
N LEU A 90 8.67 -7.21 1.98
CA LEU A 90 9.76 -6.29 1.63
C LEU A 90 9.44 -4.86 2.07
N ALA A 91 8.23 -4.37 1.81
CA ALA A 91 7.77 -3.07 2.27
C ALA A 91 7.85 -2.98 3.81
N PHE A 92 7.34 -3.99 4.53
CA PHE A 92 7.43 -4.03 5.99
C PHE A 92 8.88 -3.92 6.48
N VAL A 93 9.81 -4.72 5.92
CA VAL A 93 11.23 -4.68 6.29
C VAL A 93 11.83 -3.29 6.06
N VAL A 94 11.57 -2.69 4.90
CA VAL A 94 12.08 -1.37 4.55
C VAL A 94 11.52 -0.29 5.47
N PHE A 95 10.20 -0.32 5.77
CA PHE A 95 9.57 0.64 6.67
C PHE A 95 10.04 0.48 8.11
N ALA A 96 10.11 -0.76 8.62
CA ALA A 96 10.58 -1.03 9.98
C ALA A 96 12.01 -0.51 10.22
N ASN A 97 12.88 -0.64 9.22
CA ASN A 97 14.25 -0.12 9.29
C ASN A 97 14.36 1.38 8.97
N GLY A 98 13.40 1.95 8.27
CA GLY A 98 13.41 3.35 7.85
C GLY A 98 12.83 4.32 8.87
N LEU A 99 12.02 3.83 9.82
CA LEU A 99 11.32 4.62 10.84
C LEU A 99 12.07 4.63 12.18
N ASP A 100 13.37 4.90 12.13
CA ASP A 100 14.29 4.90 13.27
C ASP A 100 14.18 6.14 14.16
N ARG A 101 13.42 7.19 13.75
CA ARG A 101 13.31 8.47 14.45
C ARG A 101 11.87 8.94 14.52
N ARG A 102 11.51 9.53 15.67
CA ARG A 102 10.18 10.15 15.88
C ARG A 102 9.78 11.11 14.74
N SER A 103 10.72 11.92 14.24
CA SER A 103 10.44 12.86 13.15
C SER A 103 10.05 12.16 11.84
N ARG A 104 10.59 10.97 11.56
CA ARG A 104 10.22 10.17 10.38
C ARG A 104 8.84 9.56 10.55
N ILE A 105 8.52 9.06 11.74
CA ILE A 105 7.19 8.53 12.06
C ILE A 105 6.14 9.63 11.88
N LEU A 106 6.36 10.83 12.44
CA LEU A 106 5.44 11.95 12.28
C LEU A 106 5.25 12.37 10.81
N LYS A 107 6.31 12.32 9.99
CA LYS A 107 6.20 12.60 8.55
C LYS A 107 5.36 11.55 7.82
N ILE A 108 5.52 10.26 8.13
CA ILE A 108 4.69 9.19 7.56
C ILE A 108 3.23 9.39 7.97
N MET A 109 2.96 9.66 9.25
CA MET A 109 1.59 9.94 9.72
C MET A 109 0.99 11.17 9.00
N ALA A 110 1.77 12.23 8.80
CA ALA A 110 1.32 13.40 8.05
C ALA A 110 0.99 13.06 6.58
N VAL A 111 1.77 12.18 5.93
CA VAL A 111 1.48 11.70 4.58
C VAL A 111 0.19 10.89 4.55
N PHE A 112 -0.02 9.98 5.51
CA PHE A 112 -1.27 9.25 5.62
C PHE A 112 -2.46 10.19 5.77
N ALA A 113 -2.38 11.15 6.69
CA ALA A 113 -3.44 12.13 6.93
C ALA A 113 -3.72 12.99 5.68
N LEU A 114 -2.66 13.45 4.99
CA LEU A 114 -2.79 14.21 3.75
C LEU A 114 -3.45 13.39 2.66
N CYS A 115 -3.00 12.14 2.44
CA CYS A 115 -3.61 11.25 1.45
C CYS A 115 -5.07 10.95 1.79
N ALA A 116 -5.39 10.68 3.06
CA ALA A 116 -6.77 10.49 3.49
C ALA A 116 -7.64 11.74 3.23
N ALA A 117 -7.12 12.94 3.48
CA ALA A 117 -7.83 14.19 3.16
C ALA A 117 -8.08 14.35 1.65
N VAL A 118 -7.09 14.02 0.81
CA VAL A 118 -7.25 14.03 -0.66
C VAL A 118 -8.30 13.02 -1.10
N LEU A 119 -8.26 11.78 -0.57
CA LEU A 119 -9.24 10.75 -0.89
C LEU A 119 -10.64 11.09 -0.38
N ALA A 120 -10.74 11.76 0.78
CA ALA A 120 -12.02 12.25 1.30
C ALA A 120 -12.61 13.36 0.38
N ALA A 121 -11.78 14.29 -0.10
CA ALA A 121 -12.22 15.30 -1.06
C ALA A 121 -12.73 14.65 -2.36
N HIS A 122 -12.02 13.63 -2.89
CA HIS A 122 -12.49 12.83 -4.02
C HIS A 122 -13.85 12.18 -3.73
N GLY A 123 -14.00 11.57 -2.55
CA GLY A 123 -15.25 10.91 -2.17
C GLY A 123 -16.44 11.88 -2.04
N ILE A 124 -16.20 13.11 -1.55
CA ILE A 124 -17.21 14.17 -1.48
C ILE A 124 -17.65 14.58 -2.89
N GLU A 125 -16.71 14.83 -3.80
CA GLU A 125 -17.00 15.16 -5.19
C GLU A 125 -17.79 14.03 -5.87
N GLN A 126 -17.30 12.78 -5.74
CA GLN A 126 -17.95 11.60 -6.29
C GLN A 126 -19.39 11.44 -5.77
N ARG A 127 -19.62 11.74 -4.48
CA ARG A 127 -20.98 11.70 -3.89
C ARG A 127 -21.91 12.78 -4.45
N GLN A 128 -21.38 13.95 -4.79
CA GLN A 128 -22.19 15.08 -5.30
C GLN A 128 -22.49 14.98 -6.79
N ILE A 129 -21.51 14.53 -7.59
CA ILE A 129 -21.57 14.54 -9.05
C ILE A 129 -21.88 13.15 -9.62
N GLY A 130 -21.69 12.08 -8.81
CA GLY A 130 -21.83 10.67 -9.22
C GLY A 130 -20.51 10.06 -9.73
N VAL A 131 -19.56 10.88 -10.14
CA VAL A 131 -18.25 10.49 -10.68
C VAL A 131 -17.17 11.35 -10.03
N GLY A 132 -16.10 10.75 -9.50
CA GLY A 132 -14.97 11.51 -8.96
C GLY A 132 -13.99 11.92 -10.06
N TRP A 133 -12.99 12.78 -9.72
CA TRP A 133 -11.96 13.22 -10.70
C TRP A 133 -11.15 12.08 -11.32
N THR A 134 -11.16 10.89 -10.72
CA THR A 134 -10.54 9.69 -11.30
C THR A 134 -11.34 9.09 -12.46
N GLY A 135 -12.57 9.55 -12.71
CA GLY A 135 -13.48 8.99 -13.70
C GLY A 135 -14.24 7.75 -13.23
N ILE A 136 -14.08 7.35 -11.96
CA ILE A 136 -14.80 6.18 -11.40
C ILE A 136 -16.14 6.62 -10.81
N GLU A 137 -17.19 5.85 -11.12
CA GLU A 137 -18.53 6.04 -10.61
C GLU A 137 -18.66 5.53 -9.16
N LEU A 138 -19.77 5.85 -8.52
CA LEU A 138 -20.13 5.31 -7.20
C LEU A 138 -20.31 3.79 -7.25
N SER A 139 -19.74 3.06 -6.29
CA SER A 139 -20.04 1.65 -6.10
C SER A 139 -21.51 1.48 -5.72
N GLN A 140 -22.21 0.60 -6.45
CA GLN A 140 -23.65 0.34 -6.25
C GLN A 140 -24.51 1.62 -6.29
N GLY A 141 -24.05 2.68 -6.97
CA GLY A 141 -24.74 3.96 -7.11
C GLY A 141 -24.83 4.81 -5.83
N THR A 142 -24.27 4.37 -4.71
CA THR A 142 -24.43 5.04 -3.42
C THR A 142 -23.14 5.16 -2.59
N ARG A 143 -22.17 4.29 -2.80
CA ARG A 143 -20.97 4.18 -1.97
C ARG A 143 -19.76 4.77 -2.69
N ILE A 144 -19.03 5.63 -2.00
CA ILE A 144 -17.76 6.18 -2.53
C ILE A 144 -16.72 5.08 -2.66
N GLN A 145 -15.91 5.15 -3.70
CA GLN A 145 -14.77 4.27 -3.95
C GLN A 145 -13.66 5.04 -4.65
N TYR A 146 -12.48 4.43 -4.72
CA TYR A 146 -11.31 5.01 -5.36
C TYR A 146 -10.62 3.96 -6.24
N VAL A 147 -9.51 4.29 -6.87
CA VAL A 147 -8.74 3.36 -7.69
C VAL A 147 -7.92 2.37 -6.87
N GLY A 148 -7.60 1.24 -7.46
CA GLY A 148 -6.63 0.28 -6.93
C GLY A 148 -7.10 -0.43 -5.67
N ILE A 149 -6.32 -0.34 -4.59
CA ILE A 149 -6.65 -1.02 -3.31
C ILE A 149 -7.89 -0.45 -2.63
N PHE A 150 -8.33 0.74 -2.99
CA PHE A 150 -9.52 1.40 -2.46
C PHE A 150 -10.73 1.32 -3.40
N ASN A 151 -10.69 0.39 -4.37
CA ASN A 151 -11.85 0.09 -5.21
C ASN A 151 -13.00 -0.57 -4.42
N ASP A 152 -12.70 -1.15 -3.25
CA ASP A 152 -13.71 -1.53 -2.28
C ASP A 152 -14.00 -0.36 -1.31
N PRO A 153 -15.26 0.07 -1.18
CA PRO A 153 -15.66 1.10 -0.22
C PRO A 153 -15.29 0.81 1.24
N ASN A 154 -15.21 -0.48 1.63
CA ASN A 154 -14.84 -0.86 2.99
C ASN A 154 -13.37 -0.59 3.26
N ASP A 155 -12.49 -0.88 2.28
CA ASP A 155 -11.04 -0.62 2.40
C ASP A 155 -10.77 0.89 2.48
N LEU A 156 -11.50 1.68 1.69
CA LEU A 156 -11.43 3.15 1.78
C LEU A 156 -11.92 3.64 3.15
N GLY A 157 -13.01 3.07 3.66
CA GLY A 157 -13.53 3.36 5.00
C GLY A 157 -12.53 3.03 6.12
N MET A 158 -11.84 1.88 6.03
CA MET A 158 -10.79 1.50 6.98
C MET A 158 -9.62 2.49 6.98
N LEU A 159 -9.21 3.00 5.81
CA LEU A 159 -8.18 4.04 5.75
C LEU A 159 -8.62 5.29 6.51
N PHE A 160 -9.85 5.77 6.29
CA PHE A 160 -10.34 6.96 6.98
C PHE A 160 -10.37 6.77 8.49
N VAL A 161 -10.89 5.65 8.97
CA VAL A 161 -10.92 5.33 10.41
C VAL A 161 -9.51 5.26 10.99
N ALA A 162 -8.55 4.64 10.28
CA ALA A 162 -7.15 4.54 10.72
C ALA A 162 -6.43 5.91 10.80
N CYS A 163 -6.92 6.92 10.09
CA CYS A 163 -6.34 8.27 10.09
C CYS A 163 -6.99 9.23 11.10
N ILE A 164 -8.04 8.80 11.80
CA ILE A 164 -8.65 9.58 12.89
C ILE A 164 -7.76 9.42 14.14
N PRO A 165 -7.32 10.51 14.77
CA PRO A 165 -6.47 10.47 15.96
C PRO A 165 -7.21 9.98 17.21
#